data_d1c6cec8d866437639b97889c3ebf061
#
_entry.id   d1c6cec8d866437639b97889c3ebf061
#
_cell.length_a   1.000
_cell.length_b   1.000
_cell.length_c   1.000
_cell.angle_alpha   90.00
_cell.angle_beta   90.00
_cell.angle_gamma   90.00
#
_symmetry.space_group_name_H-M   'P 1'
#
loop_
_entity.id
_entity.type
_entity.pdbx_description
1 polymer ?
#
loop_
_entity_poly.entity_id
_entity_poly.type
_entity_poly.pdbx_seq_one_letter_code
_entity_poly.pdbx_strand_id
1 'polypeptide(L)'
;MRHVYNGLTALQVAENRSYFGANTLSHAPLEYNQTEGSSHTLSLWFVRGVLVTIVIMLFMIPLVDLFTGNIPYEIWIAFLACVLLLASVAGVVLLIAAIRFLVQRHKDKKGEALNGIMDKALVRVVREGETVLVPRMDIVVGDVILLGIGDEVPADAVLLEATDFVVSEYVLNGKFECTKTSQRIDYELGEVFQANYVMCGSIVLQGEAVAQVFAVGNHTAKNEELL
;
A
#
# COMPACT_ATOMS: atom_id res chain seq x y z
N MET A 1 40.90 -1.85 -10.68
CA MET A 1 41.02 -2.72 -9.48
C MET A 1 39.61 -2.92 -8.96
N ARG A 2 39.08 -4.14 -8.95
CA ARG A 2 37.77 -4.40 -8.28
C ARG A 2 38.02 -4.30 -6.79
N HIS A 3 37.35 -3.38 -6.12
CA HIS A 3 37.37 -3.36 -4.66
C HIS A 3 36.72 -4.67 -4.14
N VAL A 4 37.44 -5.36 -3.27
CA VAL A 4 36.93 -6.58 -2.63
C VAL A 4 36.13 -6.13 -1.41
N TYR A 5 34.81 -6.19 -1.49
CA TYR A 5 33.94 -5.93 -0.36
C TYR A 5 33.81 -7.21 0.47
N ASN A 6 34.08 -7.13 1.76
CA ASN A 6 33.91 -8.28 2.65
C ASN A 6 32.45 -8.50 3.07
N GLY A 7 31.61 -7.44 3.02
CA GLY A 7 30.23 -7.53 3.49
C GLY A 7 30.11 -7.82 4.99
N LEU A 8 28.89 -8.12 5.44
CA LEU A 8 28.60 -8.43 6.84
C LEU A 8 28.91 -9.89 7.17
N THR A 9 29.32 -10.16 8.40
CA THR A 9 29.39 -11.52 8.97
C THR A 9 28.02 -11.97 9.45
N ALA A 10 27.80 -13.28 9.59
CA ALA A 10 26.54 -13.83 10.07
C ALA A 10 26.10 -13.25 11.42
N LEU A 11 27.05 -12.95 12.30
CA LEU A 11 26.81 -12.37 13.62
C LEU A 11 26.34 -10.90 13.49
N GLN A 12 26.98 -10.11 12.64
CA GLN A 12 26.58 -8.72 12.35
C GLN A 12 25.21 -8.65 11.69
N VAL A 13 24.87 -9.59 10.80
CA VAL A 13 23.54 -9.70 10.20
C VAL A 13 22.47 -9.92 11.28
N ALA A 14 22.72 -10.82 12.23
CA ALA A 14 21.79 -11.08 13.33
C ALA A 14 21.62 -9.86 14.26
N GLU A 15 22.71 -9.18 14.56
CA GLU A 15 22.74 -7.96 15.37
C GLU A 15 21.98 -6.82 14.67
N ASN A 16 22.30 -6.52 13.42
CA ASN A 16 21.65 -5.47 12.64
C ASN A 16 20.15 -5.77 12.45
N ARG A 17 19.79 -7.04 12.26
CA ARG A 17 18.38 -7.45 12.20
C ARG A 17 17.63 -7.20 13.50
N SER A 18 18.27 -7.38 14.65
CA SER A 18 17.66 -7.11 15.95
C SER A 18 17.48 -5.61 16.22
N TYR A 19 18.38 -4.78 15.68
CA TYR A 19 18.37 -3.32 15.87
C TYR A 19 17.45 -2.59 14.90
N PHE A 20 17.54 -2.90 13.61
CA PHE A 20 16.86 -2.18 12.53
C PHE A 20 15.63 -2.91 11.99
N GLY A 21 15.41 -4.16 12.41
CA GLY A 21 14.31 -5.00 11.92
C GLY A 21 14.62 -5.70 10.60
N ALA A 22 13.63 -6.40 10.07
CA ALA A 22 13.68 -7.05 8.77
C ALA A 22 13.23 -6.09 7.66
N ASN A 23 13.67 -6.33 6.42
CA ASN A 23 13.23 -5.57 5.25
C ASN A 23 11.82 -6.01 4.80
N THR A 24 10.90 -6.06 5.74
CA THR A 24 9.48 -6.25 5.48
C THR A 24 8.81 -4.89 5.48
N LEU A 25 8.21 -4.54 4.37
CA LEU A 25 7.26 -3.44 4.37
C LEU A 25 6.10 -3.91 5.27
N SER A 26 5.97 -3.33 6.46
CA SER A 26 4.70 -3.35 7.15
C SER A 26 3.74 -2.63 6.21
N HIS A 27 3.02 -3.39 5.39
CA HIS A 27 1.88 -2.83 4.72
C HIS A 27 0.89 -2.47 5.83
N ALA A 28 1.01 -1.28 6.39
CA ALA A 28 -0.19 -0.55 6.71
C ALA A 28 -1.04 -0.69 5.44
N PRO A 29 -2.22 -1.31 5.49
CA PRO A 29 -3.06 -1.42 4.31
C PRO A 29 -3.02 -0.03 3.72
N LEU A 30 -2.56 0.08 2.44
CA LEU A 30 -2.48 1.36 1.77
C LEU A 30 -3.73 2.08 2.22
N GLU A 31 -3.58 3.08 3.08
CA GLU A 31 -4.65 4.02 3.39
C GLU A 31 -4.88 4.76 2.08
N TYR A 32 -5.38 3.99 1.12
CA TYR A 32 -6.02 4.53 -0.05
C TYR A 32 -7.10 5.44 0.51
N ASN A 33 -6.72 6.73 0.58
CA ASN A 33 -7.51 7.86 1.06
C ASN A 33 -8.86 7.45 1.57
N GLN A 34 -9.04 7.36 2.89
CA GLN A 34 -10.32 7.13 3.57
C GLN A 34 -11.36 8.23 3.31
N THR A 35 -11.34 8.85 2.15
CA THR A 35 -12.50 9.57 1.65
C THR A 35 -13.67 8.63 1.35
N GLU A 36 -13.43 7.29 1.26
CA GLU A 36 -14.51 6.31 1.17
C GLU A 36 -15.09 5.86 2.52
N GLY A 37 -14.43 6.08 3.64
CA GLY A 37 -15.01 5.82 4.97
C GLY A 37 -16.25 6.67 5.25
N SER A 38 -16.31 7.86 4.66
CA SER A 38 -17.48 8.74 4.71
C SER A 38 -18.69 8.17 3.92
N SER A 39 -18.46 7.42 2.84
CA SER A 39 -19.54 6.85 2.04
C SER A 39 -20.20 5.64 2.73
N HIS A 40 -19.47 4.85 3.48
CA HIS A 40 -20.03 3.72 4.24
C HIS A 40 -20.86 4.17 5.43
N THR A 41 -20.41 5.18 6.14
CA THR A 41 -21.20 5.77 7.23
C THR A 41 -22.45 6.45 6.70
N LEU A 42 -22.35 7.20 5.61
CA LEU A 42 -23.50 7.83 4.93
C LEU A 42 -24.51 6.79 4.45
N SER A 43 -24.10 5.67 3.85
CA SER A 43 -25.02 4.62 3.40
C SER A 43 -25.73 3.93 4.57
N LEU A 44 -25.04 3.67 5.67
CA LEU A 44 -25.61 3.10 6.89
C LEU A 44 -26.60 4.06 7.57
N TRP A 45 -26.28 5.36 7.61
CA TRP A 45 -27.18 6.39 8.12
C TRP A 45 -28.45 6.52 7.25
N PHE A 46 -28.29 6.44 5.92
CA PHE A 46 -29.41 6.48 4.99
C PHE A 46 -30.34 5.27 5.17
N VAL A 47 -29.81 4.05 5.25
CA VAL A 47 -30.58 2.83 5.50
C VAL A 47 -31.29 2.90 6.86
N ARG A 48 -30.62 3.39 7.89
CA ARG A 48 -31.22 3.62 9.22
C ARG A 48 -32.35 4.64 9.17
N GLY A 49 -32.15 5.74 8.46
CA GLY A 49 -33.18 6.78 8.26
C GLY A 49 -34.41 6.23 7.58
N VAL A 50 -34.25 5.46 6.50
CA VAL A 50 -35.36 4.81 5.76
C VAL A 50 -36.09 3.82 6.68
N LEU A 51 -35.37 3.03 7.46
CA LEU A 51 -35.96 2.05 8.36
C LEU A 51 -36.77 2.71 9.48
N VAL A 52 -36.28 3.81 10.05
CA VAL A 52 -36.99 4.62 11.05
C VAL A 52 -38.24 5.25 10.46
N THR A 53 -38.20 5.80 9.23
CA THR A 53 -39.37 6.36 8.57
C THR A 53 -40.45 5.30 8.29
N ILE A 54 -40.07 4.10 7.87
CA ILE A 54 -40.97 2.95 7.72
C ILE A 54 -41.65 2.59 9.03
N VAL A 55 -40.89 2.49 10.13
CA VAL A 55 -41.45 2.18 11.45
C VAL A 55 -42.42 3.25 11.93
N ILE A 56 -42.08 4.53 11.77
CA ILE A 56 -42.97 5.66 12.11
C ILE A 56 -44.24 5.58 11.31
N MET A 57 -44.19 5.35 9.99
CA MET A 57 -45.36 5.22 9.15
C MET A 57 -46.24 4.01 9.54
N LEU A 58 -45.64 2.86 9.86
CA LEU A 58 -46.34 1.68 10.30
C LEU A 58 -47.15 1.90 11.61
N PHE A 59 -46.64 2.76 12.49
CA PHE A 59 -47.31 3.10 13.74
C PHE A 59 -48.34 4.23 13.62
N MET A 60 -48.04 5.26 12.80
CA MET A 60 -48.88 6.44 12.72
C MET A 60 -50.21 6.19 11.98
N ILE A 61 -50.24 5.31 10.97
CA ILE A 61 -51.45 5.06 10.20
C ILE A 61 -52.54 4.34 11.02
N PRO A 62 -52.27 3.22 11.76
CA PRO A 62 -53.28 2.63 12.61
C PRO A 62 -53.69 3.56 13.78
N LEU A 63 -52.79 4.44 14.24
CA LEU A 63 -53.11 5.42 15.27
C LEU A 63 -54.13 6.45 14.76
N VAL A 64 -53.97 6.95 13.52
CA VAL A 64 -54.92 7.88 12.89
C VAL A 64 -56.26 7.20 12.63
N ASP A 65 -56.27 5.91 12.24
CA ASP A 65 -57.50 5.12 12.03
C ASP A 65 -58.27 4.95 13.33
N LEU A 66 -57.59 4.75 14.43
CA LEU A 66 -58.17 4.66 15.77
C LEU A 66 -58.90 5.97 16.21
N PHE A 67 -58.36 7.13 15.75
CA PHE A 67 -58.92 8.46 16.09
C PHE A 67 -59.99 8.94 15.12
N THR A 68 -59.95 8.59 13.85
CA THR A 68 -60.85 9.14 12.78
C THR A 68 -61.96 8.17 12.37
N GLY A 69 -61.80 6.88 12.63
CA GLY A 69 -62.84 5.87 12.46
C GLY A 69 -63.26 5.56 11.01
N ASN A 70 -62.56 6.12 9.99
CA ASN A 70 -62.98 5.93 8.59
C ASN A 70 -61.87 6.27 7.60
N ILE A 71 -60.82 5.45 7.52
CA ILE A 71 -59.84 5.61 6.41
C ILE A 71 -60.29 4.75 5.22
N PRO A 72 -60.47 5.33 4.03
CA PRO A 72 -60.85 4.56 2.84
C PRO A 72 -59.74 3.57 2.46
N TYR A 73 -60.10 2.36 2.04
CA TYR A 73 -59.17 1.26 1.70
C TYR A 73 -58.12 1.66 0.63
N GLU A 74 -58.40 2.64 -0.18
CA GLU A 74 -57.49 3.18 -1.19
C GLU A 74 -56.19 3.75 -0.57
N ILE A 75 -56.30 4.38 0.61
CA ILE A 75 -55.14 4.91 1.34
C ILE A 75 -54.27 3.78 1.85
N TRP A 76 -54.84 2.66 2.27
CA TRP A 76 -54.12 1.48 2.69
C TRP A 76 -53.32 0.82 1.55
N ILE A 77 -53.94 0.78 0.33
CA ILE A 77 -53.26 0.27 -0.86
C ILE A 77 -52.07 1.17 -1.24
N ALA A 78 -52.27 2.49 -1.25
CA ALA A 78 -51.20 3.46 -1.55
C ALA A 78 -50.03 3.37 -0.54
N PHE A 79 -50.39 3.19 0.74
CA PHE A 79 -49.40 2.98 1.81
C PHE A 79 -48.58 1.69 1.59
N LEU A 80 -49.23 0.56 1.32
CA LEU A 80 -48.58 -0.70 1.06
C LEU A 80 -47.64 -0.61 -0.15
N ALA A 81 -48.08 0.06 -1.24
CA ALA A 81 -47.26 0.30 -2.40
C ALA A 81 -46.03 1.14 -2.09
N CYS A 82 -46.15 2.17 -1.25
CA CYS A 82 -45.04 3.01 -0.82
C CYS A 82 -44.00 2.23 0.02
N VAL A 83 -44.48 1.39 0.94
CA VAL A 83 -43.61 0.53 1.75
C VAL A 83 -42.85 -0.48 0.89
N LEU A 84 -43.50 -1.12 -0.06
CA LEU A 84 -42.85 -2.04 -1.01
C LEU A 84 -41.79 -1.35 -1.88
N LEU A 85 -42.07 -0.11 -2.32
CA LEU A 85 -41.15 0.69 -3.11
C LEU A 85 -39.92 1.07 -2.27
N LEU A 86 -40.10 1.51 -1.04
CA LEU A 86 -38.96 1.81 -0.13
C LEU A 86 -38.15 0.56 0.20
N ALA A 87 -38.79 -0.58 0.43
CA ALA A 87 -38.12 -1.85 0.67
C ALA A 87 -37.29 -2.30 -0.55
N SER A 88 -37.79 -2.11 -1.77
CA SER A 88 -37.06 -2.44 -2.99
C SER A 88 -35.83 -1.58 -3.16
N VAL A 89 -35.90 -0.27 -2.90
CA VAL A 89 -34.76 0.65 -2.97
C VAL A 89 -33.71 0.26 -1.92
N ALA A 90 -34.14 -0.04 -0.69
CA ALA A 90 -33.25 -0.50 0.38
C ALA A 90 -32.54 -1.82 0.00
N GLY A 91 -33.25 -2.75 -0.63
CA GLY A 91 -32.71 -4.01 -1.13
C GLY A 91 -31.62 -3.80 -2.19
N VAL A 92 -31.84 -2.89 -3.13
CA VAL A 92 -30.84 -2.55 -4.16
C VAL A 92 -29.58 -1.93 -3.54
N VAL A 93 -29.73 -1.01 -2.58
CA VAL A 93 -28.59 -0.39 -1.88
C VAL A 93 -27.78 -1.42 -1.12
N LEU A 94 -28.43 -2.35 -0.41
CA LEU A 94 -27.76 -3.45 0.30
C LEU A 94 -27.03 -4.39 -0.66
N LEU A 95 -27.62 -4.68 -1.82
CA LEU A 95 -27.00 -5.52 -2.85
C LEU A 95 -25.71 -4.86 -3.38
N ILE A 96 -25.77 -3.56 -3.69
CA ILE A 96 -24.59 -2.80 -4.15
C ILE A 96 -23.50 -2.79 -3.08
N ALA A 97 -23.87 -2.57 -1.81
CA ALA A 97 -22.92 -2.60 -0.69
C ALA A 97 -22.27 -3.98 -0.53
N ALA A 98 -23.04 -5.06 -0.66
CA ALA A 98 -22.52 -6.44 -0.60
C ALA A 98 -21.55 -6.74 -1.75
N ILE A 99 -21.87 -6.33 -2.98
CA ILE A 99 -20.98 -6.49 -4.14
C ILE A 99 -19.68 -5.72 -3.94
N ARG A 100 -19.74 -4.47 -3.49
CA ARG A 100 -18.54 -3.68 -3.18
C ARG A 100 -17.68 -4.35 -2.13
N PHE A 101 -18.28 -4.84 -1.05
CA PHE A 101 -17.57 -5.55 0.01
C PHE A 101 -16.87 -6.83 -0.51
N LEU A 102 -17.55 -7.63 -1.35
CA LEU A 102 -16.95 -8.82 -1.95
C LEU A 102 -15.81 -8.49 -2.91
N VAL A 103 -15.95 -7.44 -3.72
CA VAL A 103 -14.90 -6.97 -4.63
C VAL A 103 -13.68 -6.49 -3.86
N GLN A 104 -13.90 -5.73 -2.77
CA GLN A 104 -12.81 -5.26 -1.90
C GLN A 104 -12.06 -6.44 -1.29
N ARG A 105 -12.76 -7.38 -0.67
CA ARG A 105 -12.15 -8.61 -0.12
C ARG A 105 -11.32 -9.40 -1.14
N HIS A 106 -11.76 -9.40 -2.42
CA HIS A 106 -11.03 -10.09 -3.49
C HIS A 106 -9.75 -9.35 -3.89
N LYS A 107 -9.77 -8.00 -3.86
CA LYS A 107 -8.60 -7.16 -4.13
C LYS A 107 -7.55 -7.31 -3.02
N ASP A 108 -7.97 -7.31 -1.76
CA ASP A 108 -7.07 -7.42 -0.60
C ASP A 108 -6.30 -8.75 -0.63
N LYS A 109 -6.98 -9.87 -0.88
CA LYS A 109 -6.35 -11.19 -1.00
C LYS A 109 -5.33 -11.28 -2.16
N LYS A 110 -5.59 -10.62 -3.28
CA LYS A 110 -4.64 -10.59 -4.41
C LYS A 110 -3.41 -9.74 -4.08
N GLY A 111 -3.60 -8.63 -3.38
CA GLY A 111 -2.50 -7.78 -2.91
C GLY A 111 -1.56 -8.53 -1.98
N GLU A 112 -2.08 -9.22 -0.97
CA GLU A 112 -1.28 -10.03 -0.03
C GLU A 112 -0.49 -11.14 -0.74
N ALA A 113 -1.10 -11.84 -1.71
CA ALA A 113 -0.43 -12.89 -2.46
C ALA A 113 0.71 -12.34 -3.32
N LEU A 114 0.53 -11.18 -3.96
CA LEU A 114 1.55 -10.55 -4.79
C LEU A 114 2.74 -10.07 -3.94
N ASN A 115 2.46 -9.43 -2.82
CA ASN A 115 3.48 -8.97 -1.87
C ASN A 115 4.31 -10.14 -1.32
N GLY A 116 3.66 -11.25 -0.97
CA GLY A 116 4.37 -12.45 -0.52
C GLY A 116 5.29 -13.09 -1.57
N ILE A 117 5.07 -12.83 -2.87
CA ILE A 117 5.97 -13.25 -3.95
C ILE A 117 7.15 -12.26 -4.05
N MET A 118 6.88 -10.96 -3.96
CA MET A 118 7.92 -9.93 -4.03
C MET A 118 8.88 -9.99 -2.84
N ASP A 119 8.40 -10.28 -1.64
CA ASP A 119 9.21 -10.43 -0.43
C ASP A 119 10.19 -11.61 -0.51
N LYS A 120 9.86 -12.63 -1.32
CA LYS A 120 10.70 -13.81 -1.57
C LYS A 120 11.66 -13.63 -2.75
N ALA A 121 11.61 -12.51 -3.47
CA ALA A 121 12.54 -12.22 -4.55
C ALA A 121 13.98 -12.29 -4.02
N LEU A 122 14.84 -12.99 -4.76
CA LEU A 122 16.23 -13.18 -4.38
C LEU A 122 17.07 -11.99 -4.83
N VAL A 123 17.90 -11.49 -3.93
CA VAL A 123 18.81 -10.37 -4.15
C VAL A 123 20.24 -10.85 -3.97
N ARG A 124 21.13 -10.38 -4.84
CA ARG A 124 22.57 -10.66 -4.74
C ARG A 124 23.19 -9.77 -3.69
N VAL A 125 23.73 -10.38 -2.64
CA VAL A 125 24.35 -9.69 -1.50
C VAL A 125 25.75 -10.23 -1.29
N VAL A 126 26.68 -9.36 -0.94
CA VAL A 126 28.04 -9.77 -0.54
C VAL A 126 28.07 -9.91 0.97
N ARG A 127 28.36 -11.12 1.46
CA ARG A 127 28.54 -11.44 2.89
C ARG A 127 29.77 -12.32 3.05
N GLU A 128 30.61 -12.03 4.03
CA GLU A 128 31.85 -12.78 4.30
C GLU A 128 32.77 -12.92 3.08
N GLY A 129 32.74 -11.92 2.17
CA GLY A 129 33.54 -11.90 0.94
C GLY A 129 32.95 -12.72 -0.20
N GLU A 130 31.82 -13.39 -0.02
CA GLU A 130 31.15 -14.18 -1.04
C GLU A 130 29.82 -13.55 -1.49
N THR A 131 29.48 -13.74 -2.76
CA THR A 131 28.17 -13.31 -3.28
C THR A 131 27.15 -14.41 -3.01
N VAL A 132 26.14 -14.10 -2.19
CA VAL A 132 25.06 -15.00 -1.84
C VAL A 132 23.71 -14.44 -2.30
N LEU A 133 22.77 -15.34 -2.60
CA LEU A 133 21.39 -14.96 -2.89
C LEU A 133 20.58 -14.97 -1.60
N VAL A 134 20.01 -13.83 -1.25
CA VAL A 134 19.26 -13.64 -0.02
C VAL A 134 17.84 -13.18 -0.39
N PRO A 135 16.78 -13.73 0.24
CA PRO A 135 15.44 -13.18 0.08
C PRO A 135 15.40 -11.70 0.44
N ARG A 136 14.64 -10.91 -0.31
CA ARG A 136 14.50 -9.45 -0.08
C ARG A 136 14.18 -9.12 1.38
N MET A 137 13.31 -9.89 2.00
CA MET A 137 12.91 -9.72 3.41
C MET A 137 14.04 -9.94 4.42
N ASP A 138 15.12 -10.65 4.01
CA ASP A 138 16.25 -10.97 4.88
C ASP A 138 17.45 -10.02 4.72
N ILE A 139 17.28 -8.95 3.92
CA ILE A 139 18.25 -7.87 3.80
C ILE A 139 18.23 -7.04 5.07
N VAL A 140 19.41 -6.64 5.53
CA VAL A 140 19.58 -5.81 6.73
C VAL A 140 20.42 -4.56 6.42
N VAL A 141 20.32 -3.57 7.29
CA VAL A 141 21.17 -2.37 7.20
C VAL A 141 22.66 -2.78 7.27
N GLY A 142 23.45 -2.23 6.36
CA GLY A 142 24.88 -2.54 6.24
C GLY A 142 25.18 -3.62 5.18
N ASP A 143 24.21 -4.36 4.68
CA ASP A 143 24.41 -5.29 3.58
C ASP A 143 24.95 -4.59 2.34
N VAL A 144 25.85 -5.24 1.62
CA VAL A 144 26.36 -4.78 0.31
C VAL A 144 25.62 -5.54 -0.77
N ILE A 145 24.79 -4.83 -1.55
CA ILE A 145 23.98 -5.40 -2.62
C ILE A 145 24.61 -5.14 -3.98
N LEU A 146 24.44 -6.10 -4.89
CA LEU A 146 24.85 -6.00 -6.28
C LEU A 146 23.62 -5.76 -7.16
N LEU A 147 23.60 -4.66 -7.87
CA LEU A 147 22.51 -4.24 -8.72
C LEU A 147 22.92 -4.33 -10.19
N GLY A 148 22.05 -4.87 -11.04
CA GLY A 148 22.21 -4.95 -12.49
C GLY A 148 20.90 -4.63 -13.20
N ILE A 149 20.98 -4.58 -14.53
CA ILE A 149 19.84 -4.24 -15.40
C ILE A 149 18.64 -5.13 -15.11
N GLY A 150 17.46 -4.49 -14.90
CA GLY A 150 16.21 -5.16 -14.60
C GLY A 150 15.98 -5.46 -13.12
N ASP A 151 16.98 -5.27 -12.25
CA ASP A 151 16.81 -5.45 -10.82
C ASP A 151 15.98 -4.30 -10.23
N GLU A 152 15.10 -4.64 -9.29
CA GLU A 152 14.44 -3.68 -8.42
C GLU A 152 15.30 -3.46 -7.17
N VAL A 153 15.54 -2.21 -6.81
CA VAL A 153 16.30 -1.84 -5.59
C VAL A 153 15.50 -2.27 -4.36
N PRO A 154 16.04 -3.20 -3.54
CA PRO A 154 15.27 -3.85 -2.48
C PRO A 154 15.09 -3.01 -1.22
N ALA A 155 15.98 -2.05 -0.99
CA ALA A 155 16.07 -1.19 0.19
C ALA A 155 16.79 0.09 -0.18
N ASP A 156 16.73 1.12 0.66
CA ASP A 156 17.47 2.35 0.40
C ASP A 156 18.98 2.14 0.61
N ALA A 157 19.75 2.53 -0.39
CA ALA A 157 21.18 2.26 -0.40
C ALA A 157 22.01 3.41 -0.95
N VAL A 158 23.27 3.49 -0.49
CA VAL A 158 24.28 4.40 -0.99
C VAL A 158 25.18 3.65 -1.96
N LEU A 159 25.44 4.21 -3.14
CA LEU A 159 26.30 3.65 -4.15
C LEU A 159 27.77 3.71 -3.69
N LEU A 160 28.41 2.55 -3.67
CA LEU A 160 29.85 2.42 -3.43
C LEU A 160 30.61 2.46 -4.76
N GLU A 161 30.09 1.75 -5.76
CA GLU A 161 30.58 1.74 -7.15
C GLU A 161 29.40 1.80 -8.10
N ALA A 162 29.57 2.51 -9.23
CA ALA A 162 28.54 2.61 -10.26
C ALA A 162 29.23 2.74 -11.64
N THR A 163 28.77 1.95 -12.61
CA THR A 163 29.25 1.97 -13.99
C THR A 163 28.05 2.18 -14.90
N ASP A 164 28.00 3.36 -15.55
CA ASP A 164 26.90 3.76 -16.46
C ASP A 164 25.51 3.50 -15.85
N PHE A 165 25.36 3.78 -14.57
CA PHE A 165 24.22 3.35 -13.79
C PHE A 165 23.05 4.33 -13.90
N VAL A 166 21.94 3.85 -14.49
CA VAL A 166 20.71 4.61 -14.69
C VAL A 166 19.55 3.84 -14.06
N VAL A 167 18.74 4.54 -13.26
CA VAL A 167 17.56 3.97 -12.61
C VAL A 167 16.30 4.75 -12.98
N SER A 168 15.17 4.06 -12.97
CA SER A 168 13.85 4.68 -13.01
C SER A 168 13.32 4.86 -11.59
N GLU A 169 13.04 6.08 -11.22
CA GLU A 169 12.39 6.47 -9.97
C GLU A 169 10.93 6.90 -10.20
N TYR A 170 10.36 6.48 -11.35
CA TYR A 170 9.04 6.94 -11.79
C TYR A 170 7.95 6.72 -10.74
N VAL A 171 7.97 5.57 -10.07
CA VAL A 171 6.96 5.23 -9.05
C VAL A 171 7.10 6.08 -7.78
N LEU A 172 8.29 6.67 -7.55
CA LEU A 172 8.62 7.40 -6.33
C LEU A 172 8.47 8.92 -6.52
N ASN A 173 9.07 9.45 -7.57
CA ASN A 173 9.15 10.90 -7.81
C ASN A 173 8.73 11.32 -9.23
N GLY A 174 8.25 10.37 -10.05
CA GLY A 174 7.84 10.62 -11.44
C GLY A 174 8.99 10.75 -12.45
N LYS A 175 10.25 10.56 -12.04
CA LYS A 175 11.42 10.65 -12.92
C LYS A 175 11.69 9.31 -13.59
N PHE A 176 11.69 9.27 -14.93
CA PHE A 176 11.87 8.04 -15.71
C PHE A 176 13.33 7.59 -15.78
N GLU A 177 14.26 8.53 -15.89
CA GLU A 177 15.69 8.24 -16.05
C GLU A 177 16.49 9.13 -15.10
N CYS A 178 17.15 8.50 -14.14
CA CYS A 178 18.02 9.16 -13.20
C CYS A 178 19.41 8.53 -13.30
N THR A 179 20.38 9.27 -13.83
CA THR A 179 21.78 8.85 -13.82
C THR A 179 22.33 8.97 -12.42
N LYS A 180 22.86 7.89 -11.88
CA LYS A 180 23.43 7.81 -10.54
C LYS A 180 24.92 7.54 -10.61
N THR A 181 25.66 8.06 -9.64
CA THR A 181 27.11 7.91 -9.53
C THR A 181 27.51 7.65 -8.10
N SER A 182 28.62 6.94 -7.89
CA SER A 182 29.19 6.72 -6.55
C SER A 182 29.86 7.98 -5.97
N GLN A 183 30.12 9.01 -6.80
CA GLN A 183 30.71 10.25 -6.31
C GLN A 183 29.68 11.08 -5.53
N ARG A 184 30.06 11.53 -4.33
CA ARG A 184 29.26 12.48 -3.57
C ARG A 184 29.33 13.84 -4.25
N ILE A 185 28.27 14.23 -4.94
CA ILE A 185 28.15 15.55 -5.52
C ILE A 185 27.36 16.38 -4.51
N ASP A 186 27.98 17.42 -3.97
CA ASP A 186 27.28 18.39 -3.11
C ASP A 186 26.42 19.27 -4.04
N TYR A 187 25.12 18.94 -4.12
CA TYR A 187 24.15 19.79 -4.79
C TYR A 187 23.79 20.98 -3.88
N GLU A 188 23.71 22.15 -4.48
CA GLU A 188 23.15 23.32 -3.82
C GLU A 188 21.73 23.06 -3.35
N LEU A 189 21.38 23.60 -2.18
CA LEU A 189 20.12 23.51 -1.47
C LEU A 189 18.88 23.40 -2.40
N GLY A 190 18.26 22.23 -2.46
CA GLY A 190 16.98 22.05 -3.14
C GLY A 190 16.68 20.66 -3.70
N GLU A 191 17.66 19.78 -3.92
CA GLU A 191 17.38 18.40 -4.32
C GLU A 191 17.43 17.45 -3.12
N VAL A 192 16.30 16.82 -2.85
CA VAL A 192 16.08 15.96 -1.67
C VAL A 192 16.94 14.69 -1.72
N PHE A 193 17.44 14.28 -2.92
CA PHE A 193 18.19 13.04 -3.09
C PHE A 193 19.50 13.25 -3.85
N GLN A 194 20.60 12.87 -3.22
CA GLN A 194 21.95 12.96 -3.80
C GLN A 194 22.14 11.93 -4.94
N ALA A 195 23.03 12.23 -5.89
CA ALA A 195 23.28 11.36 -7.05
C ALA A 195 23.87 9.98 -6.67
N ASN A 196 24.48 9.86 -5.50
CA ASN A 196 25.02 8.60 -4.97
C ASN A 196 24.03 7.76 -4.17
N TYR A 197 22.75 8.07 -4.27
CA TYR A 197 21.70 7.47 -3.48
C TYR A 197 20.66 6.79 -4.35
N VAL A 198 20.24 5.59 -3.98
CA VAL A 198 19.17 4.85 -4.67
C VAL A 198 18.09 4.46 -3.70
N MET A 199 16.85 4.68 -4.12
CA MET A 199 15.66 4.46 -3.30
C MET A 199 15.07 3.08 -3.51
N CYS A 200 14.51 2.52 -2.46
CA CYS A 200 13.73 1.28 -2.49
C CYS A 200 12.59 1.36 -3.51
N GLY A 201 12.51 0.37 -4.42
CA GLY A 201 11.49 0.31 -5.47
C GLY A 201 11.89 0.98 -6.79
N SER A 202 13.09 1.59 -6.87
CA SER A 202 13.66 2.02 -8.16
C SER A 202 14.02 0.80 -9.01
N ILE A 203 13.89 0.93 -10.34
CA ILE A 203 14.22 -0.13 -11.29
C ILE A 203 15.49 0.26 -12.05
N VAL A 204 16.47 -0.65 -12.11
CA VAL A 204 17.72 -0.43 -12.86
C VAL A 204 17.44 -0.55 -14.36
N LEU A 205 17.65 0.54 -15.10
CA LEU A 205 17.47 0.60 -16.55
C LEU A 205 18.74 0.26 -17.31
N GLN A 206 19.90 0.68 -16.78
CA GLN A 206 21.20 0.52 -17.44
C GLN A 206 22.32 0.41 -16.41
N GLY A 207 23.40 -0.28 -16.79
CA GLY A 207 24.63 -0.38 -16.02
C GLY A 207 24.56 -1.36 -14.87
N GLU A 208 25.58 -1.29 -14.01
CA GLU A 208 25.70 -2.09 -12.81
C GLU A 208 26.22 -1.25 -11.65
N ALA A 209 25.87 -1.60 -10.44
CA ALA A 209 26.31 -0.90 -9.25
C ALA A 209 26.51 -1.84 -8.05
N VAL A 210 27.38 -1.41 -7.15
CA VAL A 210 27.55 -1.96 -5.80
C VAL A 210 27.04 -0.90 -4.83
N ALA A 211 26.12 -1.27 -3.97
CA ALA A 211 25.51 -0.33 -3.04
C ALA A 211 25.44 -0.90 -1.63
N GLN A 212 25.55 -0.03 -0.62
CA GLN A 212 25.40 -0.40 0.79
C GLN A 212 24.06 0.06 1.31
N VAL A 213 23.30 -0.88 1.87
CA VAL A 213 21.99 -0.62 2.47
C VAL A 213 22.14 0.20 3.75
N PHE A 214 21.35 1.27 3.88
CA PHE A 214 21.32 2.09 5.10
C PHE A 214 19.92 2.20 5.73
N ALA A 215 18.83 1.91 4.97
CA ALA A 215 17.48 1.85 5.53
C ALA A 215 16.69 0.69 4.92
N VAL A 216 15.90 0.01 5.75
CA VAL A 216 15.11 -1.18 5.40
C VAL A 216 13.66 -1.03 5.87
N GLY A 217 12.76 -1.73 5.23
CA GLY A 217 11.35 -1.83 5.62
C GLY A 217 10.65 -0.47 5.74
N ASN A 218 10.08 -0.20 6.91
CA ASN A 218 9.31 1.02 7.16
C ASN A 218 10.16 2.29 7.24
N HIS A 219 11.48 2.18 7.33
CA HIS A 219 12.40 3.31 7.41
C HIS A 219 12.94 3.73 6.04
N THR A 220 12.42 3.16 4.96
CA THR A 220 12.79 3.57 3.60
C THR A 220 12.04 4.82 3.18
N ALA A 221 12.66 5.66 2.33
CA ALA A 221 12.07 6.90 1.81
C ALA A 221 10.71 6.69 1.16
N LYS A 222 10.48 5.53 0.55
CA LYS A 222 9.19 5.13 -0.03
C LYS A 222 8.05 5.15 1.00
N ASN A 223 8.34 4.87 2.26
CA ASN A 223 7.32 4.85 3.34
C ASN A 223 7.21 6.18 4.09
N GLU A 224 8.29 6.96 4.16
CA GLU A 224 8.25 8.27 4.83
C GLU A 224 7.45 9.31 4.05
N GLU A 225 7.37 9.21 2.71
CA GLU A 225 6.50 10.08 1.89
C GLU A 225 5.00 9.74 1.99
N LEU A 226 4.66 8.57 2.58
CA LEU A 226 3.27 8.12 2.74
C LEU A 226 2.69 8.44 4.14
N LEU A 227 3.46 9.07 5.03
CA LEU A 227 3.07 9.55 6.34
C LEU A 227 2.93 11.07 6.36
#